data_28f91380ad4d36493590a6d9e7a06be2
#
_entry.id   28f91380ad4d36493590a6d9e7a06be2
#
_cell.length_a   1.000
_cell.length_b   1.000
_cell.length_c   1.000
_cell.angle_alpha   90.00
_cell.angle_beta   90.00
_cell.angle_gamma   90.00
#
_symmetry.space_group_name_H-M   'P 1'
#
loop_
_entity.id
_entity.type
_entity.pdbx_description
1 polymer ?
#
loop_
_entity_poly.entity_id
_entity_poly.type
_entity_poly.pdbx_seq_one_letter_code
_entity_poly.pdbx_strand_id
1 'polypeptide(L)'
;TDGVTMQGDVYIEGDTIIEISESISAKNADTLVIDIEGNYLLPGVIDDQVHFREPGLTHKATIASESAAAVAGGITTFMEMPNTNPQTTTIQEWENKMAMAQKDSHANYAFMFGGTNDNLEEILKVDIYRVNALKLFLGSSTGNMLIDDKDVHRNICSKYQLSIDL
;
A
#
# COMPACT_ATOMS: atom_id res chain seq x y z
N THR A 1 9.95 6.77 -15.53
CA THR A 1 10.81 5.98 -16.44
C THR A 1 10.33 6.20 -17.86
N ASP A 2 11.25 6.51 -18.75
CA ASP A 2 11.03 6.73 -20.19
C ASP A 2 11.09 5.42 -21.01
N GLY A 3 11.08 4.27 -20.33
CA GLY A 3 11.11 2.94 -20.93
C GLY A 3 12.48 2.54 -21.51
N VAL A 4 13.54 3.23 -21.13
CA VAL A 4 14.89 2.91 -21.60
C VAL A 4 15.51 1.84 -20.71
N THR A 5 16.06 0.79 -21.33
CA THR A 5 16.91 -0.19 -20.66
C THR A 5 18.37 0.19 -20.92
N MET A 6 19.17 0.25 -19.87
CA MET A 6 20.60 0.49 -19.95
C MET A 6 21.38 -0.63 -19.26
N GLN A 7 22.56 -0.93 -19.72
CA GLN A 7 23.52 -1.76 -19.00
C GLN A 7 24.42 -0.85 -18.19
N GLY A 8 24.59 -1.16 -16.90
CA GLY A 8 25.40 -0.33 -16.01
C GLY A 8 25.27 -0.74 -14.54
N ASP A 9 25.84 0.06 -13.70
CA ASP A 9 25.87 -0.11 -12.25
C ASP A 9 24.97 0.89 -11.55
N VAL A 10 24.46 0.52 -10.37
CA VAL A 10 23.67 1.38 -9.48
C VAL A 10 24.35 1.45 -8.12
N TYR A 11 24.69 2.67 -7.68
CA TYR A 11 25.21 2.92 -6.34
C TYR A 11 24.13 3.44 -5.41
N ILE A 12 24.00 2.76 -4.28
CA ILE A 12 23.01 3.07 -3.25
C ILE A 12 23.74 3.40 -1.95
N GLU A 13 23.34 4.47 -1.28
CA GLU A 13 23.81 4.84 0.04
C GLU A 13 22.62 5.02 0.98
N GLY A 14 22.57 4.20 2.04
CA GLY A 14 21.39 4.11 2.89
C GLY A 14 20.16 3.62 2.11
N ASP A 15 19.18 4.46 1.98
CA ASP A 15 17.91 4.20 1.26
C ASP A 15 17.79 4.96 -0.07
N THR A 16 18.88 5.58 -0.53
CA THR A 16 18.87 6.50 -1.67
C THR A 16 19.76 6.01 -2.80
N ILE A 17 19.24 6.01 -4.02
CA ILE A 17 20.05 5.82 -5.24
C ILE A 17 20.84 7.09 -5.49
N ILE A 18 22.17 7.00 -5.40
CA ILE A 18 23.09 8.13 -5.55
C ILE A 18 23.58 8.28 -6.98
N GLU A 19 23.85 7.16 -7.66
CA GLU A 19 24.46 7.18 -8.98
C GLU A 19 23.97 5.98 -9.82
N ILE A 20 23.72 6.24 -11.10
CA ILE A 20 23.47 5.20 -12.11
C ILE A 20 24.39 5.54 -13.29
N SER A 21 25.31 4.65 -13.64
CA SER A 21 26.25 4.88 -14.76
C SER A 21 26.72 3.55 -15.36
N GLU A 22 27.40 3.59 -16.51
CA GLU A 22 27.89 2.40 -17.19
C GLU A 22 28.86 1.57 -16.32
N SER A 23 29.61 2.23 -15.44
CA SER A 23 30.51 1.56 -14.49
C SER A 23 30.75 2.44 -13.28
N ILE A 24 30.66 1.85 -12.10
CA ILE A 24 30.89 2.51 -10.81
C ILE A 24 31.93 1.70 -10.02
N SER A 25 33.05 2.35 -9.66
CA SER A 25 34.02 1.72 -8.76
C SER A 25 33.49 1.73 -7.31
N ALA A 26 33.80 0.71 -6.53
CA ALA A 26 33.53 0.68 -5.11
C ALA A 26 34.08 1.96 -4.43
N LYS A 27 33.23 2.64 -3.65
CA LYS A 27 33.58 3.94 -3.06
C LYS A 27 34.58 3.82 -1.90
N ASN A 28 34.59 2.69 -1.21
CA ASN A 28 35.49 2.36 -0.11
C ASN A 28 35.56 0.83 0.10
N ALA A 29 36.40 0.40 1.06
CA ALA A 29 36.61 -1.02 1.34
C ALA A 29 35.37 -1.74 1.94
N ASP A 30 34.44 -0.98 2.51
CA ASP A 30 33.22 -1.52 3.13
C ASP A 30 32.02 -1.54 2.14
N THR A 31 32.24 -1.08 0.89
CA THR A 31 31.19 -1.11 -0.13
C THR A 31 30.85 -2.56 -0.50
N LEU A 32 29.62 -2.99 -0.21
CA LEU A 32 29.10 -4.27 -0.67
C LEU A 32 28.83 -4.20 -2.16
N VAL A 33 29.50 -5.06 -2.93
CA VAL A 33 29.26 -5.19 -4.38
C VAL A 33 28.44 -6.47 -4.62
N ILE A 34 27.30 -6.32 -5.28
CA ILE A 34 26.42 -7.41 -5.68
C ILE A 34 26.44 -7.48 -7.21
N ASP A 35 27.06 -8.53 -7.75
CA ASP A 35 27.00 -8.82 -9.17
C ASP A 35 25.68 -9.52 -9.48
N ILE A 36 24.85 -8.89 -10.30
CA ILE A 36 23.57 -9.46 -10.72
C ILE A 36 23.69 -10.28 -12.02
N GLU A 37 24.92 -10.56 -12.48
CA GLU A 37 25.22 -11.45 -13.61
C GLU A 37 24.44 -11.12 -14.90
N GLY A 38 24.22 -9.83 -15.17
CA GLY A 38 23.47 -9.37 -16.32
C GLY A 38 21.95 -9.51 -16.21
N ASN A 39 21.43 -9.83 -15.03
CA ASN A 39 20.00 -9.80 -14.77
C ASN A 39 19.47 -8.37 -14.69
N TYR A 40 18.15 -8.21 -14.82
CA TYR A 40 17.50 -6.91 -14.73
C TYR A 40 17.37 -6.47 -13.27
N LEU A 41 17.77 -5.23 -13.00
CA LEU A 41 17.41 -4.52 -11.79
C LEU A 41 16.17 -3.66 -12.09
N LEU A 42 15.08 -3.91 -11.36
CA LEU A 42 13.83 -3.20 -11.50
C LEU A 42 13.50 -2.46 -10.19
N PRO A 43 12.78 -1.32 -10.26
CA PRO A 43 12.17 -0.75 -9.06
C PRO A 43 11.25 -1.78 -8.39
N GLY A 44 11.19 -1.74 -7.06
CA GLY A 44 10.25 -2.58 -6.32
C GLY A 44 8.81 -2.30 -6.75
N VAL A 45 8.05 -3.36 -6.95
CA VAL A 45 6.65 -3.25 -7.39
C VAL A 45 5.78 -2.74 -6.24
N ILE A 46 4.82 -1.88 -6.57
CA ILE A 46 3.76 -1.44 -5.67
C ILE A 46 2.49 -2.19 -6.05
N ASP A 47 1.93 -2.97 -5.10
CA ASP A 47 0.62 -3.59 -5.24
C ASP A 47 -0.42 -2.73 -4.53
N ASP A 48 -1.26 -2.07 -5.29
CA ASP A 48 -2.23 -1.11 -4.78
C ASP A 48 -3.56 -1.74 -4.32
N GLN A 49 -3.68 -3.07 -4.39
CA GLN A 49 -4.90 -3.77 -3.97
C GLN A 49 -4.63 -5.18 -3.45
N VAL A 50 -4.39 -5.31 -2.15
CA VAL A 50 -4.22 -6.61 -1.50
C VAL A 50 -5.27 -6.87 -0.42
N HIS A 51 -5.44 -8.15 -0.05
CA HIS A 51 -6.31 -8.62 1.01
C HIS A 51 -5.53 -9.55 1.96
N PHE A 52 -4.77 -8.99 2.88
CA PHE A 52 -3.96 -9.74 3.84
C PHE A 52 -4.76 -10.31 5.01
N ARG A 53 -6.03 -9.87 5.15
CA ARG A 53 -7.02 -10.47 6.06
C ARG A 53 -6.82 -10.23 7.54
N GLU A 54 -5.82 -9.53 7.96
CA GLU A 54 -5.60 -9.12 9.34
C GLU A 54 -6.04 -7.66 9.55
N PRO A 55 -6.77 -7.39 10.63
CA PRO A 55 -7.18 -8.26 11.73
C PRO A 55 -8.37 -9.20 11.44
N GLY A 56 -8.55 -10.17 12.32
CA GLY A 56 -9.76 -10.97 12.50
C GLY A 56 -10.01 -12.11 11.54
N LEU A 57 -9.31 -12.17 10.40
CA LEU A 57 -9.40 -13.25 9.42
C LEU A 57 -8.07 -14.00 9.26
N THR A 58 -7.28 -14.04 10.31
CA THR A 58 -5.91 -14.55 10.34
C THR A 58 -5.77 -16.05 10.08
N HIS A 59 -6.90 -16.79 10.12
CA HIS A 59 -6.95 -18.17 9.63
C HIS A 59 -6.72 -18.29 8.12
N LYS A 60 -6.82 -17.21 7.38
CA LYS A 60 -6.53 -17.14 5.93
C LYS A 60 -5.11 -16.65 5.67
N ALA A 61 -4.71 -15.55 6.31
CA ALA A 61 -3.43 -14.90 6.12
C ALA A 61 -3.18 -13.84 7.21
N THR A 62 -1.91 -13.43 7.38
CA THR A 62 -1.50 -12.36 8.29
C THR A 62 -0.67 -11.30 7.55
N ILE A 63 -0.52 -10.12 8.14
CA ILE A 63 0.36 -9.07 7.61
C ILE A 63 1.80 -9.62 7.50
N ALA A 64 2.28 -10.35 8.51
CA ALA A 64 3.61 -10.94 8.50
C ALA A 64 3.81 -11.93 7.34
N SER A 65 2.90 -12.90 7.17
CA SER A 65 3.05 -13.94 6.14
C SER A 65 2.94 -13.37 4.73
N GLU A 66 1.96 -12.49 4.50
CA GLU A 66 1.70 -11.96 3.16
C GLU A 66 2.69 -10.88 2.74
N SER A 67 3.16 -10.05 3.68
CA SER A 67 4.23 -9.10 3.35
C SER A 67 5.56 -9.78 3.06
N ALA A 68 5.87 -10.89 3.74
CA ALA A 68 7.04 -11.71 3.41
C ALA A 68 6.90 -12.34 2.01
N ALA A 69 5.73 -12.88 1.68
CA ALA A 69 5.44 -13.42 0.35
C ALA A 69 5.51 -12.33 -0.74
N ALA A 70 4.99 -11.13 -0.46
CA ALA A 70 5.07 -9.98 -1.35
C ALA A 70 6.54 -9.62 -1.67
N VAL A 71 7.38 -9.48 -0.64
CA VAL A 71 8.82 -9.18 -0.82
C VAL A 71 9.52 -10.29 -1.60
N ALA A 72 9.22 -11.56 -1.31
CA ALA A 72 9.77 -12.69 -2.07
C ALA A 72 9.38 -12.67 -3.56
N GLY A 73 8.23 -12.06 -3.89
CA GLY A 73 7.77 -11.84 -5.26
C GLY A 73 8.24 -10.53 -5.91
N GLY A 74 9.02 -9.70 -5.19
CA GLY A 74 9.51 -8.40 -5.68
C GLY A 74 8.56 -7.21 -5.43
N ILE A 75 7.49 -7.42 -4.66
CA ILE A 75 6.60 -6.34 -4.21
C ILE A 75 7.19 -5.71 -2.95
N THR A 76 7.56 -4.45 -3.02
CA THR A 76 8.19 -3.73 -1.90
C THR A 76 7.24 -2.82 -1.15
N THR A 77 6.05 -2.59 -1.70
CA THR A 77 5.01 -1.76 -1.11
C THR A 77 3.64 -2.33 -1.42
N PHE A 78 2.75 -2.39 -0.44
CA PHE A 78 1.37 -2.82 -0.66
C PHE A 78 0.35 -1.85 -0.07
N MET A 79 -0.86 -1.87 -0.63
CA MET A 79 -2.01 -1.13 -0.12
C MET A 79 -3.15 -2.10 0.18
N GLU A 80 -3.47 -2.27 1.47
CA GLU A 80 -4.47 -3.25 1.87
C GLU A 80 -5.87 -2.67 1.96
N MET A 81 -6.83 -3.49 1.53
CA MET A 81 -8.25 -3.20 1.55
C MET A 81 -8.84 -3.18 2.97
N PRO A 82 -9.91 -2.39 3.20
CA PRO A 82 -10.49 -2.19 4.54
C PRO A 82 -11.40 -3.32 5.02
N ASN A 83 -11.70 -4.34 4.20
CA ASN A 83 -12.68 -5.39 4.50
C ASN A 83 -12.12 -6.53 5.39
N THR A 84 -11.61 -6.15 6.56
CA THR A 84 -11.11 -7.01 7.64
C THR A 84 -12.15 -7.17 8.75
N ASN A 85 -11.82 -7.75 9.89
CA ASN A 85 -12.70 -7.88 11.05
C ASN A 85 -11.95 -7.52 12.35
N PRO A 86 -12.18 -6.33 12.95
CA PRO A 86 -13.11 -5.30 12.47
C PRO A 86 -12.72 -4.71 11.11
N GLN A 87 -13.69 -4.09 10.45
CA GLN A 87 -13.48 -3.36 9.20
C GLN A 87 -12.74 -2.05 9.47
N THR A 88 -11.89 -1.61 8.55
CA THR A 88 -11.13 -0.35 8.69
C THR A 88 -12.02 0.84 8.28
N THR A 89 -13.05 1.12 9.06
CA THR A 89 -14.09 2.13 8.79
C THR A 89 -14.13 3.26 9.83
N THR A 90 -13.24 3.22 10.81
CA THR A 90 -13.00 4.29 11.78
C THR A 90 -11.52 4.64 11.84
N ILE A 91 -11.21 5.85 12.31
CA ILE A 91 -9.82 6.29 12.51
C ILE A 91 -9.10 5.32 13.48
N GLN A 92 -9.78 4.89 14.54
CA GLN A 92 -9.20 3.97 15.51
C GLN A 92 -8.79 2.63 14.87
N GLU A 93 -9.64 2.04 14.03
CA GLU A 93 -9.31 0.78 13.37
C GLU A 93 -8.18 0.94 12.33
N TRP A 94 -8.11 2.08 11.67
CA TRP A 94 -7.00 2.39 10.79
C TRP A 94 -5.68 2.51 11.56
N GLU A 95 -5.67 3.22 12.70
CA GLU A 95 -4.48 3.33 13.57
C GLU A 95 -4.07 1.95 14.15
N ASN A 96 -5.02 1.11 14.50
CA ASN A 96 -4.77 -0.26 14.98
C ASN A 96 -4.03 -1.07 13.90
N LYS A 97 -4.46 -1.00 12.64
CA LYS A 97 -3.78 -1.70 11.51
C LYS A 97 -2.38 -1.14 11.26
N MET A 98 -2.21 0.18 11.32
CA MET A 98 -0.88 0.80 11.21
C MET A 98 0.07 0.27 12.29
N ALA A 99 -0.40 0.16 13.54
CA ALA A 99 0.40 -0.37 14.64
C ALA A 99 0.75 -1.86 14.48
N MET A 100 -0.17 -2.67 13.93
CA MET A 100 0.11 -4.07 13.60
C MET A 100 1.20 -4.18 12.53
N ALA A 101 1.04 -3.43 11.43
CA ALA A 101 2.01 -3.48 10.34
C ALA A 101 3.39 -2.93 10.72
N GLN A 102 3.43 -1.90 11.57
CA GLN A 102 4.70 -1.38 12.09
C GLN A 102 5.53 -2.47 12.79
N LYS A 103 4.87 -3.44 13.41
CA LYS A 103 5.52 -4.53 14.12
C LYS A 103 5.85 -5.71 13.20
N ASP A 104 4.94 -6.06 12.29
CA ASP A 104 4.92 -7.37 11.65
C ASP A 104 5.17 -7.32 10.13
N SER A 105 5.15 -6.13 9.48
CA SER A 105 5.34 -6.04 8.04
C SER A 105 6.81 -6.12 7.61
N HIS A 106 7.06 -6.88 6.56
CA HIS A 106 8.36 -6.98 5.87
C HIS A 106 8.49 -6.02 4.67
N ALA A 107 7.40 -5.38 4.26
CA ALA A 107 7.34 -4.43 3.15
C ALA A 107 6.81 -3.07 3.63
N ASN A 108 6.98 -2.03 2.82
CA ASN A 108 6.27 -0.78 3.02
C ASN A 108 4.75 -1.01 2.88
N TYR A 109 3.97 -0.27 3.63
CA TYR A 109 2.54 -0.51 3.70
C TYR A 109 1.71 0.78 3.75
N ALA A 110 0.50 0.67 3.24
CA ALA A 110 -0.56 1.64 3.45
C ALA A 110 -1.90 0.89 3.59
N PHE A 111 -2.84 1.50 4.29
CA PHE A 111 -4.16 0.93 4.50
C PHE A 111 -5.22 1.89 3.99
N MET A 112 -6.10 1.37 3.14
CA MET A 112 -7.24 2.11 2.65
C MET A 112 -8.28 2.26 3.76
N PHE A 113 -8.90 3.43 3.83
CA PHE A 113 -10.03 3.67 4.70
C PHE A 113 -11.32 3.25 4.00
N GLY A 114 -12.17 2.49 4.69
CA GLY A 114 -13.41 1.99 4.12
C GLY A 114 -14.57 2.96 4.34
N GLY A 115 -15.31 3.22 3.27
CA GLY A 115 -16.59 3.88 3.36
C GLY A 115 -17.74 2.90 3.53
N THR A 116 -18.77 3.30 4.29
CA THR A 116 -20.06 2.62 4.46
C THR A 116 -21.18 3.65 4.41
N ASN A 117 -22.44 3.20 4.34
CA ASN A 117 -23.58 4.13 4.41
C ASN A 117 -23.62 4.93 5.73
N ASP A 118 -23.00 4.42 6.80
CA ASP A 118 -23.19 4.91 8.18
C ASP A 118 -21.98 5.65 8.76
N ASN A 119 -20.82 5.69 8.06
CA ASN A 119 -19.58 6.24 8.64
C ASN A 119 -19.10 7.56 8.02
N LEU A 120 -19.99 8.34 7.42
CA LEU A 120 -19.63 9.62 6.78
C LEU A 120 -18.87 10.55 7.75
N GLU A 121 -19.27 10.62 9.02
CA GLU A 121 -18.59 11.44 10.03
C GLU A 121 -17.13 11.02 10.26
N GLU A 122 -16.83 9.73 10.20
CA GLU A 122 -15.46 9.23 10.29
C GLU A 122 -14.67 9.54 9.02
N ILE A 123 -15.28 9.37 7.84
CA ILE A 123 -14.67 9.74 6.56
C ILE A 123 -14.30 11.23 6.54
N LEU A 124 -15.15 12.09 7.09
CA LEU A 124 -14.90 13.53 7.15
C LEU A 124 -13.70 13.93 8.04
N LYS A 125 -13.27 13.06 8.97
CA LYS A 125 -12.11 13.26 9.84
C LYS A 125 -10.80 12.72 9.25
N VAL A 126 -10.86 11.97 8.14
CA VAL A 126 -9.68 11.35 7.53
C VAL A 126 -8.67 12.41 7.12
N ASP A 127 -7.43 12.23 7.57
CA ASP A 127 -6.28 13.01 7.13
C ASP A 127 -5.76 12.44 5.80
N ILE A 128 -5.95 13.20 4.73
CA ILE A 128 -5.55 12.82 3.36
C ILE A 128 -4.04 12.68 3.17
N TYR A 129 -3.23 13.20 4.08
CA TYR A 129 -1.77 13.04 4.04
C TYR A 129 -1.29 11.75 4.71
N ARG A 130 -2.16 11.08 5.48
CA ARG A 130 -1.86 9.84 6.17
C ARG A 130 -2.56 8.62 5.56
N VAL A 131 -3.78 8.81 5.09
CA VAL A 131 -4.59 7.75 4.46
C VAL A 131 -4.45 7.85 2.94
N ASN A 132 -3.89 6.83 2.33
CA ASN A 132 -3.58 6.82 0.90
C ASN A 132 -4.80 6.82 -0.02
N ALA A 133 -5.91 6.20 0.41
CA ALA A 133 -7.13 6.14 -0.38
C ALA A 133 -8.37 5.83 0.47
N LEU A 134 -9.52 6.27 -0.02
CA LEU A 134 -10.83 5.87 0.46
C LEU A 134 -11.39 4.78 -0.46
N LYS A 135 -11.69 3.61 0.10
CA LYS A 135 -12.28 2.49 -0.64
C LYS A 135 -13.79 2.46 -0.48
N LEU A 136 -14.50 2.51 -1.58
CA LEU A 136 -15.96 2.38 -1.66
C LEU A 136 -16.32 1.09 -2.39
N PHE A 137 -17.18 0.26 -1.80
CA PHE A 137 -17.70 -0.93 -2.43
C PHE A 137 -19.08 -0.62 -3.00
N LEU A 138 -19.18 -0.49 -4.32
CA LEU A 138 -20.44 -0.20 -5.04
C LEU A 138 -21.20 -1.47 -5.41
N GLY A 139 -20.66 -2.63 -5.11
CA GLY A 139 -21.23 -3.96 -5.27
C GLY A 139 -21.02 -4.79 -4.02
N SER A 140 -21.41 -6.07 -4.05
CA SER A 140 -21.27 -6.95 -2.89
C SER A 140 -19.83 -7.02 -2.37
N SER A 141 -19.67 -6.92 -1.06
CA SER A 141 -18.40 -7.04 -0.36
C SER A 141 -18.58 -7.89 0.91
N THR A 142 -17.46 -8.24 1.55
CA THR A 142 -17.47 -8.91 2.84
C THR A 142 -18.01 -7.98 3.93
N GLY A 143 -19.03 -8.44 4.66
CA GLY A 143 -19.66 -7.65 5.71
C GLY A 143 -20.54 -6.51 5.19
N ASN A 144 -20.78 -5.50 6.02
CA ASN A 144 -21.67 -4.37 5.71
C ASN A 144 -20.89 -3.19 5.13
N MET A 145 -20.20 -3.39 4.00
CA MET A 145 -19.40 -2.34 3.35
C MET A 145 -19.99 -1.87 2.01
N LEU A 146 -21.17 -2.32 1.65
CA LEU A 146 -21.86 -1.80 0.47
C LEU A 146 -22.27 -0.35 0.72
N ILE A 147 -21.96 0.52 -0.23
CA ILE A 147 -22.50 1.88 -0.29
C ILE A 147 -23.46 1.94 -1.48
N ASP A 148 -24.74 1.97 -1.20
CA ASP A 148 -25.83 2.10 -2.18
C ASP A 148 -26.63 3.39 -2.01
N ASP A 149 -26.37 4.15 -0.96
CA ASP A 149 -26.98 5.45 -0.71
C ASP A 149 -26.32 6.54 -1.58
N LYS A 150 -27.12 7.11 -2.50
CA LYS A 150 -26.65 8.15 -3.43
C LYS A 150 -26.27 9.46 -2.75
N ASP A 151 -26.88 9.79 -1.61
CA ASP A 151 -26.58 11.03 -0.90
C ASP A 151 -25.25 10.89 -0.14
N VAL A 152 -24.96 9.70 0.40
CA VAL A 152 -23.63 9.39 0.96
C VAL A 152 -22.56 9.51 -0.11
N HIS A 153 -22.77 8.93 -1.30
CA HIS A 153 -21.85 9.07 -2.43
C HIS A 153 -21.57 10.53 -2.77
N ARG A 154 -22.62 11.33 -2.94
CA ARG A 154 -22.49 12.78 -3.28
C ARG A 154 -21.69 13.52 -2.22
N ASN A 155 -21.97 13.28 -0.95
CA ASN A 155 -21.28 13.93 0.16
C ASN A 155 -19.77 13.59 0.18
N ILE A 156 -19.43 12.32 -0.03
CA ILE A 156 -18.04 11.86 -0.14
C ILE A 156 -17.35 12.52 -1.33
N CYS A 157 -17.95 12.45 -2.50
CA CYS A 157 -17.40 13.04 -3.74
C CYS A 157 -17.20 14.54 -3.61
N SER A 158 -18.17 15.25 -3.03
CA SER A 158 -18.07 16.69 -2.78
C SER A 158 -16.90 17.05 -1.88
N LYS A 159 -16.70 16.30 -0.79
CA LYS A 159 -15.56 16.52 0.12
C LYS A 159 -14.21 16.39 -0.57
N TYR A 160 -14.04 15.38 -1.40
CA TYR A 160 -12.77 15.08 -2.06
C TYR A 160 -12.65 15.68 -3.45
N GLN A 161 -13.60 16.54 -3.86
CA GLN A 161 -13.66 17.18 -5.19
C GLN A 161 -13.58 16.16 -6.35
N LEU A 162 -14.15 14.99 -6.14
CA LEU A 162 -14.22 13.95 -7.16
C LEU A 162 -15.45 14.19 -8.04
N SER A 163 -15.24 14.23 -9.36
CA SER A 163 -16.34 14.16 -10.32
C SER A 163 -16.64 12.69 -10.61
N ILE A 164 -17.81 12.22 -10.19
CA ILE A 164 -18.33 10.91 -10.60
C ILE A 164 -19.61 11.17 -11.38
N ASP A 165 -19.61 10.82 -12.65
CA ASP A 165 -20.84 10.70 -13.44
C ASP A 165 -21.54 9.38 -13.01
N LEU A 166 -22.64 9.50 -12.26
CA LEU A 166 -23.46 8.38 -11.77
C LEU A 166 -24.62 8.09 -12.74
#